data_5999adbeddfe53bb82f58b90cfac0078
#
_entry.id   5999adbeddfe53bb82f58b90cfac0078
#
_cell.length_a   1.000
_cell.length_b   1.000
_cell.length_c   1.000
_cell.angle_alpha   90.00
_cell.angle_beta   90.00
_cell.angle_gamma   90.00
#
_symmetry.space_group_name_H-M   'P 1'
#
loop_
_entity.id
_entity.type
_entity.pdbx_description
1 polymer ?
#
loop_
_entity_poly.entity_id
_entity_poly.type
_entity_poly.pdbx_seq_one_letter_code
_entity_poly.pdbx_strand_id
1 'polypeptide(L)'
;MSNNYQKEIQTKLTKGLLDMIVLQLIGHQSMHGYQIITKIRKTFGIYFGPSTVYPFLANLEKKGYINSEWNLTAEKPRKIFTITAAGKTMLKFTEDSLGLICRTMHSVENAAAATSTVEIAPVAH
;
A
#
# COMPACT_ATOMS: atom_id res chain seq x y z
N MET A 1 9.03 -24.02 3.14
CA MET A 1 7.86 -24.17 2.26
C MET A 1 6.78 -23.16 2.58
N SER A 2 6.22 -23.20 3.81
CA SER A 2 5.21 -22.22 4.21
C SER A 2 5.72 -20.79 4.12
N ASN A 3 7.01 -20.55 4.37
CA ASN A 3 7.60 -19.22 4.28
C ASN A 3 7.55 -18.63 2.87
N ASN A 4 7.70 -19.45 1.83
CA ASN A 4 7.63 -18.99 0.45
C ASN A 4 6.21 -18.55 0.09
N TYR A 5 5.22 -19.32 0.51
CA TYR A 5 3.82 -18.96 0.26
C TYR A 5 3.42 -17.68 1.01
N GLN A 6 3.82 -17.55 2.26
CA GLN A 6 3.54 -16.36 3.06
C GLN A 6 4.15 -15.12 2.43
N LYS A 7 5.41 -15.23 2.03
CA LYS A 7 6.12 -14.10 1.41
C LYS A 7 5.50 -13.72 0.07
N GLU A 8 5.10 -14.71 -0.70
CA GLU A 8 4.45 -14.49 -2.00
C GLU A 8 3.12 -13.75 -1.83
N ILE A 9 2.30 -14.17 -0.86
CA ILE A 9 1.03 -13.52 -0.55
C ILE A 9 1.26 -12.10 -0.06
N GLN A 10 2.19 -11.91 0.87
CA GLN A 10 2.52 -10.59 1.39
C GLN A 10 3.01 -9.65 0.29
N THR A 11 3.84 -10.15 -0.60
CA THR A 11 4.34 -9.36 -1.73
C THR A 11 3.21 -8.93 -2.64
N LYS A 12 2.30 -9.84 -2.96
CA LYS A 12 1.15 -9.56 -3.81
C LYS A 12 0.25 -8.49 -3.20
N LEU A 13 -0.09 -8.64 -1.92
CA LEU A 13 -0.95 -7.69 -1.22
C LEU A 13 -0.26 -6.33 -1.06
N THR A 14 1.01 -6.33 -0.69
CA THR A 14 1.77 -5.10 -0.53
C THR A 14 1.88 -4.36 -1.85
N LYS A 15 2.12 -5.07 -2.95
CA LYS A 15 2.17 -4.47 -4.27
C LYS A 15 0.83 -3.84 -4.67
N GLY A 16 -0.27 -4.50 -4.31
CA GLY A 16 -1.61 -3.96 -4.55
C GLY A 16 -1.92 -2.70 -3.75
N LEU A 17 -1.22 -2.49 -2.65
CA LEU A 17 -1.37 -1.32 -1.79
C LEU A 17 -0.24 -0.31 -1.96
N LEU A 18 0.58 -0.47 -2.99
CA LEU A 18 1.81 0.32 -3.12
C LEU A 18 1.52 1.81 -3.27
N ASP A 19 0.46 2.19 -3.97
CA ASP A 19 0.04 3.58 -4.09
C ASP A 19 -0.21 4.20 -2.71
N MET A 20 -0.96 3.50 -1.87
CA MET A 20 -1.27 3.95 -0.51
C MET A 20 0.00 4.06 0.33
N ILE A 21 0.86 3.04 0.25
CA ILE A 21 2.10 2.99 1.02
C ILE A 21 3.00 4.16 0.65
N VAL A 22 3.18 4.42 -0.64
CA VAL A 22 4.00 5.53 -1.12
C VAL A 22 3.44 6.86 -0.64
N LEU A 23 2.11 7.04 -0.76
CA LEU A 23 1.48 8.28 -0.29
C LEU A 23 1.60 8.46 1.21
N GLN A 24 1.50 7.39 1.99
CA GLN A 24 1.72 7.46 3.45
C GLN A 24 3.14 7.90 3.78
N LEU A 25 4.13 7.31 3.13
CA LEU A 25 5.53 7.64 3.37
C LEU A 25 5.82 9.09 3.02
N ILE A 26 5.41 9.53 1.84
CA ILE A 26 5.63 10.90 1.38
C ILE A 26 4.80 11.89 2.20
N GLY A 27 3.63 11.48 2.67
CA GLY A 27 2.78 12.30 3.52
C GLY A 27 3.41 12.60 4.88
N HIS A 28 4.24 11.70 5.38
CA HIS A 28 4.99 11.94 6.62
C HIS A 28 6.17 12.86 6.39
N GLN A 29 6.88 12.66 5.30
CA GLN A 29 8.10 13.39 5.01
C GLN A 29 8.41 13.27 3.53
N SER A 30 8.75 14.39 2.89
CA SER A 30 9.21 14.38 1.51
C SER A 30 10.44 13.52 1.38
N MET A 31 10.50 12.71 0.33
CA MET A 31 11.56 11.72 0.11
C MET A 31 11.96 11.65 -1.35
N HIS A 32 13.20 11.25 -1.59
CA HIS A 32 13.61 10.81 -2.93
C HIS A 32 13.30 9.33 -3.12
N GLY A 33 13.29 8.88 -4.38
CA GLY A 33 12.84 7.52 -4.72
C GLY A 33 13.61 6.41 -4.01
N TYR A 34 14.91 6.57 -3.84
CA TYR A 34 15.73 5.57 -3.16
C TYR A 34 15.35 5.43 -1.68
N GLN A 35 15.03 6.54 -1.02
CA GLN A 35 14.54 6.49 0.37
C GLN A 35 13.22 5.74 0.47
N ILE A 36 12.34 5.94 -0.50
CA ILE A 36 11.06 5.22 -0.55
C ILE A 36 11.31 3.71 -0.66
N ILE A 37 12.17 3.30 -1.58
CA ILE A 37 12.53 1.89 -1.78
C ILE A 37 13.07 1.28 -0.48
N THR A 38 14.00 1.98 0.15
CA THR A 38 14.64 1.54 1.39
C THR A 38 13.64 1.45 2.54
N LYS A 39 12.76 2.44 2.64
CA LYS A 39 11.77 2.49 3.72
C LYS A 39 10.75 1.35 3.59
N ILE A 40 10.30 1.06 2.38
CA ILE A 40 9.38 -0.05 2.12
C ILE A 40 10.05 -1.37 2.51
N ARG A 41 11.30 -1.57 2.11
CA ARG A 41 12.04 -2.78 2.44
C ARG A 41 12.17 -2.95 3.96
N LYS A 42 12.52 -1.89 4.67
CA LYS A 42 12.68 -1.94 6.12
C LYS A 42 11.36 -2.17 6.85
N THR A 43 10.29 -1.56 6.35
CA THR A 43 8.98 -1.63 7.03
C THR A 43 8.25 -2.93 6.73
N PHE A 44 8.27 -3.39 5.50
CA PHE A 44 7.47 -4.54 5.04
C PHE A 44 8.31 -5.79 4.77
N GLY A 45 9.62 -5.67 4.77
CA GLY A 45 10.51 -6.79 4.45
C GLY A 45 10.48 -7.20 2.99
N ILE A 46 9.99 -6.33 2.10
CA ILE A 46 9.83 -6.62 0.69
C ILE A 46 10.60 -5.59 -0.12
N TYR A 47 11.39 -6.07 -1.08
CA TYR A 47 12.13 -5.21 -1.97
C TYR A 47 11.36 -4.98 -3.26
N PHE A 48 10.96 -3.74 -3.48
CA PHE A 48 10.52 -3.26 -4.80
C PHE A 48 11.60 -2.34 -5.32
N GLY A 49 12.18 -2.71 -6.45
CA GLY A 49 13.30 -1.97 -7.02
C GLY A 49 12.86 -0.75 -7.84
N PRO A 50 13.83 -0.02 -8.39
CA PRO A 50 13.55 1.17 -9.19
C PRO A 50 12.61 0.91 -10.36
N SER A 51 12.71 -0.24 -11.02
CA SER A 51 11.84 -0.58 -12.15
C SER A 51 10.37 -0.71 -11.77
N THR A 52 10.07 -0.91 -10.49
CA THR A 52 8.71 -0.97 -9.98
C THR A 52 8.29 0.37 -9.37
N VAL A 53 9.13 0.94 -8.53
CA VAL A 53 8.78 2.13 -7.73
C VAL A 53 8.71 3.39 -8.59
N TYR A 54 9.65 3.62 -9.49
CA TYR A 54 9.66 4.85 -10.28
C TYR A 54 8.47 4.99 -11.22
N PRO A 55 7.97 3.93 -11.87
CA PRO A 55 6.71 4.04 -12.61
C PRO A 55 5.51 4.39 -11.74
N PHE A 56 5.44 3.89 -10.50
CA PHE A 56 4.40 4.28 -9.56
C PHE A 56 4.48 5.76 -9.22
N LEU A 57 5.68 6.27 -8.96
CA LEU A 57 5.89 7.69 -8.65
C LEU A 57 5.49 8.56 -9.85
N ALA A 58 5.91 8.18 -11.05
CA ALA A 58 5.56 8.91 -12.26
C ALA A 58 4.03 8.96 -12.46
N ASN A 59 3.35 7.86 -12.23
CA ASN A 59 1.91 7.78 -12.36
C ASN A 59 1.19 8.64 -11.31
N LEU A 60 1.64 8.60 -10.07
CA LEU A 60 1.07 9.42 -9.00
C LEU A 60 1.27 10.91 -9.28
N GLU A 61 2.43 11.27 -9.81
CA GLU A 61 2.71 12.66 -10.19
C GLU A 61 1.83 13.09 -11.36
N LYS A 62 1.68 12.26 -12.35
CA LYS A 62 0.81 12.52 -13.50
C LYS A 62 -0.64 12.74 -13.08
N LYS A 63 -1.10 12.01 -12.07
CA LYS A 63 -2.45 12.16 -11.51
C LYS A 63 -2.59 13.35 -10.59
N GLY A 64 -1.50 14.04 -10.27
CA GLY A 64 -1.52 15.21 -9.41
C GLY A 64 -1.52 14.90 -7.92
N TYR A 65 -1.22 13.68 -7.51
CA TYR A 65 -1.21 13.28 -6.10
C TYR A 65 0.10 13.58 -5.41
N ILE A 66 1.18 13.70 -6.18
CA ILE A 66 2.49 14.10 -5.67
C ILE A 66 3.12 15.09 -6.64
N ASN A 67 4.02 15.91 -6.12
CA ASN A 67 4.89 16.78 -6.90
C ASN A 67 6.33 16.36 -6.70
N SER A 68 7.20 16.76 -7.60
CA SER A 68 8.62 16.51 -7.46
C SER A 68 9.42 17.76 -7.78
N GLU A 69 10.55 17.88 -7.09
CA GLU A 69 11.52 18.95 -7.32
C GLU A 69 12.92 18.37 -7.24
N TRP A 70 13.81 18.90 -8.07
CA TRP A 70 15.22 18.52 -8.02
C TRP A 70 15.92 19.24 -6.88
N ASN A 71 16.57 18.48 -6.01
CA ASN A 71 17.47 19.03 -5.01
C ASN A 71 18.85 19.09 -5.59
N LEU A 72 19.24 20.29 -6.01
CA LEU A 72 20.54 20.52 -6.65
C LEU A 72 21.65 20.88 -5.66
N THR A 73 21.30 21.05 -4.37
CA THR A 73 22.28 21.36 -3.33
C THR A 73 23.02 20.14 -2.83
N ALA A 74 22.50 18.96 -3.10
CA ALA A 74 23.16 17.71 -2.75
C ALA A 74 24.32 17.43 -3.73
N GLU A 75 25.28 16.65 -3.28
CA GLU A 75 26.44 16.24 -4.10
C GLU A 75 25.98 15.58 -5.40
N LYS A 76 24.94 14.75 -5.32
CA LYS A 76 24.26 14.21 -6.48
C LYS A 76 22.86 14.80 -6.55
N PRO A 77 22.43 15.37 -7.67
CA PRO A 77 21.06 15.85 -7.81
C PRO A 77 20.08 14.72 -7.53
N ARG A 78 19.06 15.00 -6.73
CA ARG A 78 18.02 14.04 -6.36
C ARG A 78 16.66 14.66 -6.53
N LYS A 79 15.74 13.86 -7.02
CA LYS A 79 14.35 14.28 -7.17
C LYS A 79 13.61 13.98 -5.88
N ILE A 80 13.08 15.01 -5.25
CA ILE A 80 12.35 14.91 -3.98
C ILE A 80 10.86 14.95 -4.27
N PHE A 81 10.12 14.00 -3.74
CA PHE A 81 8.68 13.89 -3.93
C PHE A 81 7.94 14.39 -2.69
N THR A 82 6.88 15.13 -2.92
CA THR A 82 6.05 15.73 -1.87
C THR A 82 4.58 15.45 -2.19
N ILE A 83 3.79 15.13 -1.16
CA ILE A 83 2.37 14.87 -1.34
C ILE A 83 1.61 16.20 -1.56
N THR A 84 0.62 16.17 -2.45
CA THR A 84 -0.26 17.31 -2.70
C THR A 84 -1.53 17.19 -1.85
N ALA A 85 -2.34 18.26 -1.83
CA ALA A 85 -3.66 18.21 -1.19
C ALA A 85 -4.53 17.11 -1.79
N ALA A 86 -4.50 16.97 -3.13
CA ALA A 86 -5.21 15.88 -3.82
C ALA A 86 -4.69 14.51 -3.39
N GLY A 87 -3.37 14.39 -3.19
CA GLY A 87 -2.75 13.16 -2.71
C GLY A 87 -3.20 12.79 -1.31
N LYS A 88 -3.32 13.77 -0.42
CA LYS A 88 -3.82 13.54 0.95
C LYS A 88 -5.26 13.05 0.92
N THR A 89 -6.09 13.64 0.08
CA THR A 89 -7.48 13.22 -0.09
C THR A 89 -7.55 11.79 -0.63
N MET A 90 -6.73 11.48 -1.63
CA MET A 90 -6.67 10.14 -2.20
C MET A 90 -6.20 9.11 -1.17
N LEU A 91 -5.20 9.47 -0.37
CA LEU A 91 -4.71 8.61 0.70
C LEU A 91 -5.82 8.28 1.69
N LYS A 92 -6.55 9.29 2.13
CA LYS A 92 -7.67 9.11 3.07
C LYS A 92 -8.75 8.20 2.49
N PHE A 93 -9.13 8.41 1.23
CA PHE A 93 -10.08 7.55 0.53
C PHE A 93 -9.61 6.10 0.48
N THR A 94 -8.35 5.90 0.19
CA THR A 94 -7.77 4.56 0.06
C THR A 94 -7.73 3.86 1.42
N GLU A 95 -7.33 4.58 2.47
CA GLU A 95 -7.32 4.05 3.83
C GLU A 95 -8.73 3.67 4.29
N ASP A 96 -9.71 4.52 4.05
CA ASP A 96 -11.09 4.26 4.41
C ASP A 96 -11.65 3.06 3.63
N SER A 97 -11.33 2.98 2.34
CA SER A 97 -11.75 1.87 1.49
C SER A 97 -11.14 0.54 1.94
N LEU A 98 -9.86 0.55 2.29
CA LEU A 98 -9.21 -0.65 2.80
C LEU A 98 -9.87 -1.11 4.11
N GLY A 99 -10.14 -0.18 5.01
CA GLY A 99 -10.83 -0.48 6.26
C GLY A 99 -12.21 -1.09 6.00
N LEU A 100 -12.96 -0.53 5.06
CA LEU A 100 -14.27 -1.04 4.69
C LEU A 100 -14.18 -2.45 4.10
N ILE A 101 -13.22 -2.69 3.20
CA ILE A 101 -13.02 -4.00 2.60
C ILE A 101 -12.71 -5.04 3.69
N CYS A 102 -11.81 -4.72 4.61
CA CYS A 102 -11.45 -5.63 5.70
C CYS A 102 -12.65 -5.93 6.59
N ARG A 103 -13.44 -4.93 6.96
CA ARG A 103 -14.64 -5.13 7.77
C ARG A 103 -15.69 -5.95 7.03
N THR A 104 -15.86 -5.70 5.74
CA THR A 104 -16.83 -6.45 4.92
C THR A 104 -16.42 -7.91 4.81
N MET A 105 -15.16 -8.19 4.58
CA MET A 105 -14.65 -9.57 4.53
C MET A 105 -14.84 -10.27 5.87
N HIS A 106 -14.58 -9.57 6.97
CA HIS A 106 -14.76 -10.10 8.30
C HIS A 106 -16.25 -10.43 8.58
N SER A 107 -17.16 -9.56 8.15
CA SER A 107 -18.59 -9.77 8.27
C SER A 107 -19.07 -10.99 7.48
N VAL A 108 -18.54 -11.17 6.26
CA VAL A 108 -18.84 -12.34 5.42
C VAL A 108 -18.38 -13.61 6.12
N GLU A 109 -17.17 -13.61 6.66
CA GLU A 109 -16.62 -14.74 7.40
C GLU A 109 -17.49 -15.09 8.62
N ASN A 110 -17.88 -14.10 9.39
CA ASN A 110 -18.74 -14.31 10.56
C ASN A 110 -20.12 -14.84 10.17
N ALA A 111 -20.72 -14.33 9.13
CA ALA A 111 -22.00 -14.80 8.63
C ALA A 111 -21.91 -16.25 8.15
N ALA A 112 -20.86 -16.60 7.43
CA ALA A 112 -20.64 -17.96 6.97
C ALA A 112 -20.43 -18.92 8.14
N ALA A 113 -19.65 -18.53 9.13
CA ALA A 113 -19.45 -19.33 10.34
C ALA A 113 -20.75 -19.55 11.10
N ALA A 114 -21.56 -18.52 11.27
CA ALA A 114 -22.85 -18.62 11.94
C ALA A 114 -23.82 -19.55 11.19
N THR A 115 -23.85 -19.41 9.86
CA THR A 115 -24.68 -20.26 9.03
C THR A 115 -24.26 -21.72 9.11
N SER A 116 -22.97 -21.99 9.05
CA SER A 116 -22.44 -23.33 9.20
C SER A 116 -22.79 -23.94 10.54
N THR A 117 -22.70 -23.16 11.61
CA THR A 117 -23.04 -23.62 12.95
C THR A 117 -24.51 -23.96 13.03
N VAL A 118 -25.39 -23.16 12.50
CA VAL A 118 -26.82 -23.41 12.48
C VAL A 118 -27.14 -24.65 11.66
N GLU A 119 -26.53 -24.80 10.52
CA GLU A 119 -26.75 -25.96 9.66
C GLU A 119 -26.31 -27.27 10.33
N ILE A 120 -25.23 -27.25 11.06
CA ILE A 120 -24.71 -28.44 11.74
C ILE A 120 -25.55 -28.76 12.97
N ALA A 121 -25.91 -27.75 13.75
CA ALA A 121 -26.61 -27.93 15.04
C ALA A 121 -27.96 -28.66 14.92
N PRO A 122 -28.84 -28.29 13.99
CA PRO A 122 -30.12 -28.98 13.87
C PRO A 122 -30.03 -30.30 13.10
N VAL A 123 -28.92 -30.56 12.47
CA VAL A 123 -28.79 -31.78 11.66
C VAL A 123 -29.88 -31.86 10.59
N ALA A 124 -30.36 -30.75 10.17
CA ALA A 124 -31.53 -30.70 9.29
C ALA A 124 -31.18 -30.96 7.82
N HIS A 125 -29.96 -31.09 7.50
CA HIS A 125 -29.56 -31.27 6.11
C HIS A 125 -29.49 -32.71 5.68
#